data_000b820e5e717f60aa3e0a8a114423f1
#
_entry.id   000b820e5e717f60aa3e0a8a114423f1
#
_cell.length_a   1.000
_cell.length_b   1.000
_cell.length_c   1.000
_cell.angle_alpha   90.00
_cell.angle_beta   90.00
_cell.angle_gamma   90.00
#
_symmetry.space_group_name_H-M   'P 1'
#
loop_
_entity.id
_entity.type
_entity.pdbx_description
1 polymer ?
#
loop_
_entity_poly.entity_id
_entity_poly.type
_entity_poly.pdbx_seq_one_letter_code
_entity_poly.pdbx_strand_id
1 'polypeptide(L)'
;MRALAFLVLVAALAACLAGAARAVTVELDHGPVHTQIGQKFTFATTVANTDTSPASDLVAHLNVLSDDPGVYVDPEDWSSHRTQYLAAIPAGGKLSVTWTVQAVNSGNLTVFVSVLPRHRAGTIATSAPLRVSVGQRRTLNSGGVLPLVLGIPALIGFAGLGVRRRRRA
;
A
#
# COMPACT_ATOMS: atom_id res chain seq x y z
N MET A 1 -51.08 -17.81 25.38
CA MET A 1 -51.02 -17.07 24.10
C MET A 1 -50.00 -15.90 24.11
N ARG A 2 -49.92 -15.07 25.18
CA ARG A 2 -48.96 -13.94 25.26
C ARG A 2 -47.47 -14.34 25.27
N ALA A 3 -47.14 -15.45 25.93
CA ALA A 3 -45.75 -15.94 26.00
C ALA A 3 -45.21 -16.46 24.64
N LEU A 4 -46.09 -17.08 23.84
CA LEU A 4 -45.73 -17.59 22.51
C LEU A 4 -45.48 -16.45 21.53
N ALA A 5 -46.29 -15.37 21.58
CA ALA A 5 -46.11 -14.18 20.77
C ALA A 5 -44.79 -13.46 21.08
N PHE A 6 -44.37 -13.42 22.36
CA PHE A 6 -43.11 -12.81 22.78
C PHE A 6 -41.90 -13.60 22.29
N LEU A 7 -41.98 -14.95 22.32
CA LEU A 7 -40.89 -15.83 21.85
C LEU A 7 -40.70 -15.71 20.31
N VAL A 8 -41.77 -15.60 19.55
CA VAL A 8 -41.75 -15.39 18.10
C VAL A 8 -41.15 -14.02 17.75
N LEU A 9 -41.52 -12.98 18.50
CA LEU A 9 -40.98 -11.62 18.30
C LEU A 9 -39.47 -11.56 18.56
N VAL A 10 -38.98 -12.20 19.64
CA VAL A 10 -37.55 -12.27 19.96
C VAL A 10 -36.76 -13.06 18.93
N ALA A 11 -37.30 -14.18 18.43
CA ALA A 11 -36.68 -14.96 17.36
C ALA A 11 -36.61 -14.19 16.03
N ALA A 12 -37.65 -13.41 15.68
CA ALA A 12 -37.68 -12.58 14.50
C ALA A 12 -36.67 -11.42 14.61
N LEU A 13 -36.51 -10.81 15.79
CA LEU A 13 -35.53 -9.74 16.04
C LEU A 13 -34.10 -10.27 15.96
N ALA A 14 -33.83 -11.48 16.49
CA ALA A 14 -32.53 -12.13 16.39
C ALA A 14 -32.14 -12.47 14.94
N ALA A 15 -33.10 -12.84 14.10
CA ALA A 15 -32.88 -13.09 12.67
C ALA A 15 -32.53 -11.82 11.87
N CYS A 16 -33.08 -10.64 12.28
CA CYS A 16 -32.74 -9.35 11.66
C CYS A 16 -31.35 -8.82 12.01
N LEU A 17 -30.73 -9.32 13.09
CA LEU A 17 -29.38 -8.94 13.53
C LEU A 17 -28.29 -9.81 12.88
N ALA A 18 -28.63 -10.85 12.13
CA ALA A 18 -27.69 -11.58 11.31
C ALA A 18 -27.22 -10.63 10.18
N GLY A 19 -26.17 -9.88 10.46
CA GLY A 19 -25.54 -9.03 9.44
C GLY A 19 -25.29 -9.86 8.19
N ALA A 20 -25.62 -9.30 7.02
CA ALA A 20 -25.39 -9.97 5.75
C ALA A 20 -23.93 -10.46 5.70
N ALA A 21 -23.74 -11.77 5.77
CA ALA A 21 -22.42 -12.37 5.62
C ALA A 21 -21.88 -11.88 4.27
N ARG A 22 -20.70 -11.23 4.28
CA ARG A 22 -20.06 -10.82 3.03
C ARG A 22 -19.67 -12.10 2.29
N ALA A 23 -20.17 -12.26 1.08
CA ALA A 23 -19.88 -13.41 0.23
C ALA A 23 -18.38 -13.54 -0.09
N VAL A 24 -17.63 -12.42 -0.01
CA VAL A 24 -16.19 -12.37 -0.25
C VAL A 24 -15.50 -11.66 0.91
N THR A 25 -14.42 -12.25 1.40
CA THR A 25 -13.52 -11.63 2.39
C THR A 25 -12.13 -11.47 1.82
N VAL A 26 -11.38 -10.48 2.33
CA VAL A 26 -10.00 -10.19 1.92
C VAL A 26 -9.13 -10.15 3.17
N GLU A 27 -8.17 -11.05 3.24
CA GLU A 27 -7.19 -11.13 4.32
C GLU A 27 -5.81 -10.72 3.78
N LEU A 28 -5.05 -10.01 4.59
CA LEU A 28 -3.70 -9.56 4.26
C LEU A 28 -2.70 -10.38 5.09
N ASP A 29 -1.66 -10.90 4.45
CA ASP A 29 -0.69 -11.83 5.04
C ASP A 29 0.54 -11.14 5.67
N HIS A 30 0.55 -9.82 5.74
CA HIS A 30 1.74 -9.06 6.12
C HIS A 30 1.48 -8.13 7.32
N GLY A 31 2.48 -8.05 8.21
CA GLY A 31 2.54 -7.03 9.28
C GLY A 31 3.07 -5.68 8.78
N PRO A 32 3.23 -4.68 9.67
CA PRO A 32 3.73 -3.35 9.33
C PRO A 32 5.06 -3.39 8.58
N VAL A 33 5.20 -2.52 7.58
CA VAL A 33 6.40 -2.41 6.72
C VAL A 33 7.17 -1.15 7.07
N HIS A 34 8.49 -1.30 7.25
CA HIS A 34 9.44 -0.19 7.34
C HIS A 34 10.36 -0.24 6.13
N THR A 35 10.40 0.83 5.33
CA THR A 35 11.17 0.87 4.09
C THR A 35 11.74 2.26 3.84
N GLN A 36 12.40 2.48 2.71
CA GLN A 36 12.94 3.77 2.28
C GLN A 36 12.45 4.10 0.86
N ILE A 37 12.44 5.38 0.50
CA ILE A 37 12.11 5.83 -0.86
C ILE A 37 12.94 5.06 -1.89
N GLY A 38 12.27 4.57 -2.92
CA GLY A 38 12.84 3.78 -4.02
C GLY A 38 12.93 2.28 -3.77
N GLN A 39 12.69 1.82 -2.53
CA GLN A 39 12.67 0.39 -2.22
C GLN A 39 11.35 -0.24 -2.63
N LYS A 40 11.41 -1.51 -3.03
CA LYS A 40 10.24 -2.33 -3.33
C LYS A 40 9.99 -3.32 -2.20
N PHE A 41 8.72 -3.60 -1.93
CA PHE A 41 8.28 -4.66 -1.05
C PHE A 41 7.12 -5.41 -1.68
N THR A 42 6.88 -6.63 -1.22
CA THR A 42 5.78 -7.47 -1.69
C THR A 42 4.97 -7.96 -0.51
N PHE A 43 3.68 -8.15 -0.73
CA PHE A 43 2.78 -8.80 0.19
C PHE A 43 1.70 -9.55 -0.60
N ALA A 44 1.01 -10.48 0.03
CA ALA A 44 -0.12 -11.15 -0.59
C ALA A 44 -1.43 -10.84 0.14
N THR A 45 -2.51 -10.93 -0.60
CA THR A 45 -3.86 -10.94 -0.04
C THR A 45 -4.55 -12.26 -0.42
N THR A 46 -5.26 -12.84 0.53
CA THR A 46 -6.11 -14.01 0.30
C THR A 46 -7.55 -13.54 0.15
N VAL A 47 -8.12 -13.75 -1.02
CA VAL A 47 -9.54 -13.50 -1.30
C VAL A 47 -10.29 -14.81 -1.10
N ALA A 48 -11.19 -14.87 -0.13
CA ALA A 48 -11.98 -16.06 0.15
C ALA A 48 -13.45 -15.84 -0.22
N ASN A 49 -14.01 -16.79 -0.95
CA ASN A 49 -15.43 -16.84 -1.23
C ASN A 49 -16.13 -17.69 -0.16
N THR A 50 -16.90 -17.05 0.70
CA THR A 50 -17.64 -17.72 1.78
C THR A 50 -19.06 -18.12 1.38
N ASP A 51 -19.45 -17.84 0.13
CA ASP A 51 -20.77 -18.19 -0.41
C ASP A 51 -20.82 -19.67 -0.87
N THR A 52 -22.02 -20.18 -1.06
CA THR A 52 -22.33 -21.50 -1.60
C THR A 52 -22.28 -21.57 -3.13
N SER A 53 -22.16 -20.42 -3.80
CA SER A 53 -22.03 -20.28 -5.25
C SER A 53 -20.64 -19.72 -5.63
N PRO A 54 -20.11 -20.00 -6.84
CA PRO A 54 -18.86 -19.43 -7.30
C PRO A 54 -18.94 -17.90 -7.39
N ALA A 55 -17.87 -17.21 -6.96
CA ALA A 55 -17.69 -15.78 -7.13
C ALA A 55 -16.89 -15.50 -8.40
N SER A 56 -17.51 -14.86 -9.39
CA SER A 56 -16.89 -14.49 -10.67
C SER A 56 -16.93 -13.00 -10.91
N ASP A 57 -16.21 -12.56 -11.94
CA ASP A 57 -16.14 -11.15 -12.35
C ASP A 57 -15.71 -10.20 -11.25
N LEU A 58 -14.74 -10.63 -10.45
CA LEU A 58 -14.15 -9.82 -9.40
C LEU A 58 -12.90 -9.07 -9.91
N VAL A 59 -12.71 -7.88 -9.38
CA VAL A 59 -11.48 -7.12 -9.55
C VAL A 59 -10.93 -6.75 -8.17
N ALA A 60 -9.65 -6.98 -7.98
CA ALA A 60 -8.91 -6.51 -6.81
C ALA A 60 -8.16 -5.23 -7.16
N HIS A 61 -8.25 -4.23 -6.30
CA HIS A 61 -7.63 -2.93 -6.48
C HIS A 61 -6.82 -2.56 -5.25
N LEU A 62 -5.52 -2.25 -5.47
CA LEU A 62 -4.60 -1.76 -4.46
C LEU A 62 -4.82 -0.27 -4.24
N ASN A 63 -4.99 0.12 -2.99
CA ASN A 63 -5.14 1.50 -2.56
C ASN A 63 -3.96 1.90 -1.67
N VAL A 64 -3.46 3.11 -1.88
CA VAL A 64 -2.41 3.73 -1.06
C VAL A 64 -2.90 5.10 -0.63
N LEU A 65 -2.89 5.35 0.68
CA LEU A 65 -3.29 6.62 1.27
C LEU A 65 -2.16 7.16 2.14
N SER A 66 -1.96 8.47 2.15
CA SER A 66 -1.09 9.12 3.12
C SER A 66 -1.84 9.35 4.43
N ASP A 67 -1.20 9.01 5.55
CA ASP A 67 -1.68 9.37 6.88
C ASP A 67 -1.17 10.77 7.28
N ASP A 68 -0.20 11.32 6.54
CA ASP A 68 0.41 12.62 6.81
C ASP A 68 -0.28 13.73 5.99
N PRO A 69 -0.79 14.79 6.62
CA PRO A 69 -1.36 15.94 5.92
C PRO A 69 -0.36 16.59 4.97
N GLY A 70 -0.78 16.90 3.75
CA GLY A 70 0.05 17.58 2.75
C GLY A 70 0.97 16.66 1.93
N VAL A 71 0.98 15.37 2.20
CA VAL A 71 1.64 14.37 1.33
C VAL A 71 0.62 13.82 0.34
N TYR A 72 0.74 14.23 -0.91
CA TYR A 72 -0.05 13.67 -2.00
C TYR A 72 0.53 12.32 -2.43
N VAL A 73 -0.32 11.34 -2.63
CA VAL A 73 0.04 10.00 -3.10
C VAL A 73 -0.71 9.71 -4.38
N ASP A 74 0.02 9.41 -5.45
CA ASP A 74 -0.56 8.82 -6.66
C ASP A 74 -0.35 7.30 -6.60
N PRO A 75 -1.42 6.50 -6.47
CA PRO A 75 -1.30 5.04 -6.39
C PRO A 75 -0.67 4.41 -7.65
N GLU A 76 -0.70 5.09 -8.81
CA GLU A 76 -0.09 4.61 -10.06
C GLU A 76 1.43 4.56 -9.95
N ASP A 77 2.03 5.51 -9.25
CA ASP A 77 3.47 5.56 -9.03
C ASP A 77 3.95 4.44 -8.09
N TRP A 78 3.07 3.96 -7.21
CA TRP A 78 3.40 2.95 -6.20
C TRP A 78 3.33 1.52 -6.73
N SER A 79 2.45 1.24 -7.72
CA SER A 79 2.33 -0.10 -8.30
C SER A 79 1.80 -0.04 -9.72
N SER A 80 2.58 -0.59 -10.66
CA SER A 80 2.17 -0.74 -12.06
C SER A 80 1.04 -1.76 -12.25
N HIS A 81 0.80 -2.62 -11.28
CA HIS A 81 -0.23 -3.66 -11.29
C HIS A 81 -1.23 -3.50 -10.15
N ARG A 82 -1.68 -2.26 -9.92
CA ARG A 82 -2.62 -1.92 -8.86
C ARG A 82 -4.02 -2.50 -9.04
N THR A 83 -4.37 -2.91 -10.27
CA THR A 83 -5.66 -3.53 -10.59
C THR A 83 -5.43 -4.90 -11.16
N GLN A 84 -6.02 -5.93 -10.55
CA GLN A 84 -5.93 -7.31 -10.99
C GLN A 84 -7.33 -7.91 -11.15
N TYR A 85 -7.57 -8.52 -12.30
CA TYR A 85 -8.80 -9.26 -12.58
C TYR A 85 -8.67 -10.68 -12.04
N LEU A 86 -9.60 -11.05 -11.18
CA LEU A 86 -9.53 -12.33 -10.48
C LEU A 86 -10.19 -13.43 -11.31
N ALA A 87 -9.58 -14.61 -11.29
CA ALA A 87 -10.25 -15.82 -11.74
C ALA A 87 -11.47 -16.12 -10.87
N ALA A 88 -12.43 -16.89 -11.40
CA ALA A 88 -13.57 -17.31 -10.61
C ALA A 88 -13.13 -18.12 -9.39
N ILE A 89 -13.64 -17.77 -8.22
CA ILE A 89 -13.34 -18.44 -6.95
C ILE A 89 -14.49 -19.40 -6.65
N PRO A 90 -14.24 -20.71 -6.59
CA PRO A 90 -15.28 -21.69 -6.25
C PRO A 90 -15.96 -21.38 -4.91
N ALA A 91 -17.14 -21.95 -4.69
CA ALA A 91 -17.83 -21.90 -3.40
C ALA A 91 -16.91 -22.42 -2.28
N GLY A 92 -16.73 -21.66 -1.22
CA GLY A 92 -15.80 -21.95 -0.11
C GLY A 92 -14.32 -21.89 -0.49
N GLY A 93 -13.99 -21.51 -1.74
CA GLY A 93 -12.62 -21.47 -2.26
C GLY A 93 -11.87 -20.20 -1.85
N LYS A 94 -10.55 -20.21 -2.10
CA LYS A 94 -9.65 -19.07 -1.84
C LYS A 94 -8.73 -18.84 -3.04
N LEU A 95 -8.37 -17.58 -3.24
CA LEU A 95 -7.40 -17.14 -4.26
C LEU A 95 -6.38 -16.22 -3.62
N SER A 96 -5.09 -16.50 -3.81
CA SER A 96 -4.01 -15.61 -3.37
C SER A 96 -3.63 -14.65 -4.48
N VAL A 97 -3.45 -13.36 -4.13
CA VAL A 97 -3.06 -12.27 -5.03
C VAL A 97 -1.82 -11.60 -4.47
N THR A 98 -0.73 -11.60 -5.24
CA THR A 98 0.53 -10.97 -4.83
C THR A 98 0.61 -9.54 -5.36
N TRP A 99 1.08 -8.64 -4.53
CA TRP A 99 1.26 -7.22 -4.81
C TRP A 99 2.73 -6.86 -4.70
N THR A 100 3.22 -6.11 -5.69
CA THR A 100 4.55 -5.49 -5.64
C THR A 100 4.36 -3.98 -5.59
N VAL A 101 4.94 -3.36 -4.57
CA VAL A 101 4.78 -1.93 -4.27
C VAL A 101 6.15 -1.30 -4.16
N GLN A 102 6.31 -0.12 -4.74
CA GLN A 102 7.52 0.70 -4.63
C GLN A 102 7.22 1.94 -3.80
N ALA A 103 8.01 2.20 -2.77
CA ALA A 103 7.87 3.40 -1.97
C ALA A 103 8.34 4.64 -2.74
N VAL A 104 7.42 5.55 -3.07
CA VAL A 104 7.71 6.78 -3.85
C VAL A 104 7.81 8.00 -2.95
N ASN A 105 6.95 8.11 -1.94
CA ASN A 105 6.92 9.22 -0.99
C ASN A 105 7.39 8.78 0.38
N SER A 106 8.05 9.65 1.14
CA SER A 106 8.34 9.43 2.57
C SER A 106 7.14 9.79 3.43
N GLY A 107 7.05 9.21 4.62
CA GLY A 107 5.98 9.46 5.59
C GLY A 107 5.30 8.17 6.04
N ASN A 108 4.15 8.33 6.70
CA ASN A 108 3.33 7.21 7.14
C ASN A 108 2.17 7.04 6.15
N LEU A 109 2.02 5.81 5.69
CA LEU A 109 1.05 5.45 4.67
C LEU A 109 0.25 4.24 5.10
N THR A 110 -0.97 4.18 4.59
CA THR A 110 -1.88 3.06 4.74
C THR A 110 -2.13 2.43 3.38
N VAL A 111 -1.84 1.14 3.25
CA VAL A 111 -2.08 0.35 2.05
C VAL A 111 -3.17 -0.67 2.35
N PHE A 112 -4.14 -0.83 1.45
CA PHE A 112 -5.17 -1.85 1.57
C PHE A 112 -5.66 -2.28 0.20
N VAL A 113 -6.30 -3.45 0.14
CA VAL A 113 -6.86 -4.00 -1.10
C VAL A 113 -8.38 -4.04 -1.00
N SER A 114 -9.02 -3.51 -2.04
CA SER A 114 -10.48 -3.59 -2.21
C SER A 114 -10.79 -4.62 -3.30
N VAL A 115 -11.77 -5.49 -3.04
CA VAL A 115 -12.31 -6.43 -4.04
C VAL A 115 -13.75 -6.08 -4.30
N LEU A 116 -14.08 -5.92 -5.57
CA LEU A 116 -15.42 -5.49 -6.03
C LEU A 116 -15.85 -6.26 -7.30
N PRO A 117 -17.15 -6.44 -7.52
CA PRO A 117 -17.67 -6.98 -8.78
C PRO A 117 -17.54 -5.97 -9.92
N ARG A 118 -17.20 -6.45 -11.15
CA ARG A 118 -16.94 -5.59 -12.33
C ARG A 118 -18.20 -4.99 -12.96
N HIS A 119 -19.26 -5.78 -13.08
CA HIS A 119 -20.39 -5.48 -13.96
C HIS A 119 -21.74 -5.43 -13.25
N ARG A 120 -21.76 -5.55 -11.95
CA ARG A 120 -22.99 -5.55 -11.15
C ARG A 120 -22.79 -4.80 -9.85
N ALA A 121 -23.87 -4.27 -9.31
CA ALA A 121 -23.88 -3.77 -7.94
C ALA A 121 -23.58 -4.93 -6.98
N GLY A 122 -22.76 -4.69 -5.97
CA GLY A 122 -22.41 -5.70 -4.99
C GLY A 122 -21.62 -5.10 -3.84
N THR A 123 -21.40 -5.89 -2.81
CA THR A 123 -20.66 -5.47 -1.63
C THR A 123 -19.16 -5.42 -1.96
N ILE A 124 -18.52 -4.31 -1.60
CA ILE A 124 -17.07 -4.16 -1.66
C ILE A 124 -16.48 -4.83 -0.41
N ALA A 125 -15.55 -5.76 -0.60
CA ALA A 125 -14.74 -6.33 0.47
C ALA A 125 -13.38 -5.61 0.51
N THR A 126 -12.91 -5.28 1.72
CA THR A 126 -11.61 -4.63 1.91
C THR A 126 -10.77 -5.42 2.89
N SER A 127 -9.44 -5.46 2.65
CA SER A 127 -8.50 -6.02 3.61
C SER A 127 -8.36 -5.14 4.86
N ALA A 128 -7.77 -5.70 5.91
CA ALA A 128 -7.19 -4.88 6.97
C ALA A 128 -6.13 -3.93 6.39
N PRO A 129 -5.91 -2.74 7.00
CA PRO A 129 -4.89 -1.79 6.57
C PRO A 129 -3.48 -2.29 6.90
N LEU A 130 -2.59 -2.23 5.90
CA LEU A 130 -1.15 -2.42 6.06
C LEU A 130 -0.51 -1.06 6.34
N ARG A 131 0.09 -0.91 7.51
CA ARG A 131 0.85 0.30 7.87
C ARG A 131 2.22 0.26 7.22
N VAL A 132 2.58 1.32 6.48
CA VAL A 132 3.86 1.45 5.79
C VAL A 132 4.53 2.74 6.25
N SER A 133 5.71 2.62 6.88
CA SER A 133 6.53 3.75 7.27
C SER A 133 7.71 3.88 6.32
N VAL A 134 7.78 4.98 5.57
CA VAL A 134 8.80 5.20 4.54
C VAL A 134 9.76 6.29 4.98
N GLY A 135 11.01 5.91 5.23
CA GLY A 135 12.09 6.82 5.55
C GLY A 135 12.62 7.54 4.29
N GLN A 136 13.14 8.75 4.50
CA GLN A 136 13.86 9.48 3.45
C GLN A 136 15.20 8.80 3.16
N ARG A 137 15.51 8.62 1.88
CA ARG A 137 16.84 8.21 1.45
C ARG A 137 17.75 9.43 1.41
N ARG A 138 18.67 9.54 2.35
CA ARG A 138 19.73 10.55 2.27
C ARG A 138 20.72 10.14 1.18
N THR A 139 20.64 10.77 0.02
CA THR A 139 21.55 10.51 -1.11
C THR A 139 22.84 11.32 -1.03
N LEU A 140 22.86 12.41 -0.25
CA LEU A 140 24.01 13.27 -0.09
C LEU A 140 24.38 13.36 1.40
N ASN A 141 25.59 12.93 1.71
CA ASN A 141 26.21 13.25 2.98
C ASN A 141 26.91 14.62 2.81
N SER A 142 26.31 15.69 3.32
CA SER A 142 26.85 17.05 3.25
C SER A 142 28.27 17.14 3.83
N GLY A 143 28.59 16.32 4.85
CA GLY A 143 29.95 16.23 5.40
C GLY A 143 30.98 15.62 4.46
N GLY A 144 30.56 14.71 3.54
CA GLY A 144 31.45 14.11 2.55
C GLY A 144 31.63 14.94 1.27
N VAL A 145 30.66 15.76 0.91
CA VAL A 145 30.72 16.60 -0.30
C VAL A 145 31.42 17.92 -0.05
N LEU A 146 31.28 18.50 1.15
CA LEU A 146 31.85 19.80 1.51
C LEU A 146 33.37 19.89 1.29
N PRO A 147 34.20 18.89 1.67
CA PRO A 147 35.65 18.90 1.39
C PRO A 147 35.96 18.95 -0.11
N LEU A 148 35.17 18.26 -0.95
CA LEU A 148 35.37 18.27 -2.40
C LEU A 148 34.99 19.61 -3.03
N VAL A 149 33.86 20.18 -2.60
CA VAL A 149 33.36 21.47 -3.11
C VAL A 149 34.30 22.62 -2.75
N LEU A 150 34.89 22.59 -1.58
CA LEU A 150 35.85 23.63 -1.15
C LEU A 150 37.28 23.30 -1.56
N GLY A 151 37.70 22.05 -1.53
CA GLY A 151 39.07 21.62 -1.79
C GLY A 151 39.48 21.77 -3.25
N ILE A 152 38.62 21.42 -4.20
CA ILE A 152 38.96 21.54 -5.64
C ILE A 152 39.21 22.99 -6.08
N PRO A 153 38.32 23.97 -5.79
CA PRO A 153 38.58 25.36 -6.12
C PRO A 153 39.82 25.95 -5.43
N ALA A 154 40.04 25.56 -4.16
CA ALA A 154 41.22 25.98 -3.44
C ALA A 154 42.55 25.52 -4.09
N LEU A 155 42.61 24.23 -4.46
CA LEU A 155 43.78 23.66 -5.16
C LEU A 155 44.04 24.36 -6.51
N ILE A 156 43.00 24.62 -7.28
CA ILE A 156 43.11 25.35 -8.56
C ILE A 156 43.63 26.78 -8.30
N GLY A 157 43.10 27.44 -7.29
CA GLY A 157 43.53 28.79 -6.92
C GLY A 157 44.99 28.86 -6.48
N PHE A 158 45.46 27.90 -5.67
CA PHE A 158 46.87 27.83 -5.24
C PHE A 158 47.80 27.49 -6.41
N ALA A 159 47.40 26.58 -7.31
CA ALA A 159 48.16 26.26 -8.49
C ALA A 159 48.37 27.46 -9.41
N GLY A 160 47.26 28.23 -9.62
CA GLY A 160 47.29 29.47 -10.41
C GLY A 160 48.21 30.53 -9.82
N LEU A 161 48.21 30.72 -8.50
CA LEU A 161 49.10 31.64 -7.78
C LEU A 161 50.58 31.22 -7.91
N GLY A 162 50.86 29.90 -7.83
CA GLY A 162 52.20 29.35 -7.98
C GLY A 162 52.77 29.64 -9.39
N VAL A 163 52.00 29.43 -10.43
CA VAL A 163 52.39 29.71 -11.82
C VAL A 163 52.62 31.22 -12.03
N ARG A 164 51.78 32.04 -11.48
CA ARG A 164 51.92 33.52 -11.60
C ARG A 164 53.18 34.05 -10.92
N ARG A 165 53.56 33.50 -9.76
CA ARG A 165 54.84 33.85 -9.06
C ARG A 165 56.04 33.44 -9.85
N ARG A 166 56.09 32.25 -10.46
CA ARG A 166 57.21 31.78 -11.29
C ARG A 166 57.45 32.62 -12.56
N ARG A 167 56.41 33.25 -13.09
CA ARG A 167 56.52 34.15 -14.29
C ARG A 167 56.99 35.54 -13.97
N ARG A 168 57.06 35.91 -12.71
CA ARG A 168 57.50 37.24 -12.25
C ARG A 168 58.91 37.25 -11.65
N ALA A 169 59.51 36.08 -11.43
CA ALA A 169 60.89 35.89 -11.06
C ALA A 169 61.75 35.52 -12.30
#